data_954e6a819547edd1c1c8367ba42c479f
#
_entry.id   954e6a819547edd1c1c8367ba42c479f
#
_cell.length_a   1.000
_cell.length_b   1.000
_cell.length_c   1.000
_cell.angle_alpha   90.00
_cell.angle_beta   90.00
_cell.angle_gamma   90.00
#
_symmetry.space_group_name_H-M   'P 1'
#
loop_
_entity.id
_entity.type
_entity.pdbx_description
1 polymer ?
#
loop_
_entity_poly.entity_id
_entity_poly.type
_entity_poly.pdbx_seq_one_letter_code
_entity_poly.pdbx_strand_id
1 'polypeptide(L)'
;MKSFRIISLILLTLSLCVACAEAGRRGAESFDSTIYEPIYASGYTIDADDKANTLIRVTKPWQGSALEEQTLAIFANEEMAEGYSGQYIVGAAERVVCMSSSHIAMLDAIGRVDAVVGVSGKQYITNAEVAQNPAVKDIGYDSSLDYESLLMLKPDVVLMYGVSAANDAVTAKFRDLGIPYLYLGDYTEESPLGKAEWVVAIAEIVGCREMGEEVFADIAGRYNAVRDAVVRKESAPKVMFNLPYQDVWYMPSDDSYMVQLVEDAGGAYIYKGMNPAGGSKGVSLEEAFMLVSSADIWLNVGQCSTMEELRSAAPHFADCDVVRIGEVYNNNRRRTKAGGSDFWESAIVRPDVVLSDLVTIIAGGDEDIYYYQQLR
;
A
#
# COMPACT_ATOMS: atom_id res chain seq x y z
N MET A 1 -59.52 17.19 -32.50
CA MET A 1 -58.45 18.20 -32.25
C MET A 1 -58.19 18.50 -30.72
N LYS A 2 -59.18 18.47 -29.84
CA LYS A 2 -58.93 18.70 -28.39
C LYS A 2 -58.16 17.56 -27.68
N SER A 3 -58.43 16.31 -28.05
CA SER A 3 -57.74 15.12 -27.46
C SER A 3 -56.24 15.05 -27.79
N PHE A 4 -55.87 15.50 -28.99
CA PHE A 4 -54.43 15.49 -29.39
C PHE A 4 -53.59 16.52 -28.65
N ARG A 5 -54.16 17.66 -28.25
CA ARG A 5 -53.48 18.69 -27.47
C ARG A 5 -53.26 18.30 -26.00
N ILE A 6 -54.15 17.49 -25.44
CA ILE A 6 -54.07 17.02 -24.04
C ILE A 6 -52.95 15.93 -23.95
N ILE A 7 -52.88 15.01 -24.92
CA ILE A 7 -51.83 13.99 -24.96
C ILE A 7 -50.46 14.62 -25.18
N SER A 8 -50.33 15.67 -26.00
CA SER A 8 -49.07 16.39 -26.22
C SER A 8 -48.62 17.16 -24.95
N LEU A 9 -49.55 17.69 -24.18
CA LEU A 9 -49.27 18.39 -22.92
C LEU A 9 -48.82 17.42 -21.81
N ILE A 10 -49.41 16.24 -21.71
CA ILE A 10 -49.05 15.19 -20.74
C ILE A 10 -47.66 14.61 -21.07
N LEU A 11 -47.33 14.38 -22.35
CA LEU A 11 -46.00 13.95 -22.76
C LEU A 11 -44.93 15.01 -22.48
N LEU A 12 -45.24 16.30 -22.64
CA LEU A 12 -44.32 17.39 -22.34
C LEU A 12 -44.05 17.53 -20.83
N THR A 13 -45.05 17.33 -19.97
CA THR A 13 -44.92 17.36 -18.52
C THR A 13 -44.18 16.12 -17.98
N LEU A 14 -44.37 14.92 -18.57
CA LEU A 14 -43.60 13.74 -18.21
C LEU A 14 -42.11 13.90 -18.60
N SER A 15 -41.80 14.48 -19.76
CA SER A 15 -40.42 14.75 -20.18
C SER A 15 -39.73 15.78 -19.27
N LEU A 16 -40.45 16.78 -18.77
CA LEU A 16 -39.90 17.74 -17.79
C LEU A 16 -39.67 17.12 -16.42
N CYS A 17 -40.50 16.20 -15.96
CA CYS A 17 -40.31 15.51 -14.69
C CYS A 17 -39.11 14.52 -14.72
N VAL A 18 -38.86 13.87 -15.87
CA VAL A 18 -37.67 13.01 -16.05
C VAL A 18 -36.40 13.85 -16.13
N ALA A 19 -36.43 14.99 -16.83
CA ALA A 19 -35.27 15.90 -16.87
C ALA A 19 -34.96 16.55 -15.53
N CYS A 20 -35.95 16.83 -14.66
CA CYS A 20 -35.73 17.31 -13.30
C CYS A 20 -35.20 16.21 -12.34
N ALA A 21 -35.48 14.93 -12.61
CA ALA A 21 -34.96 13.83 -11.79
C ALA A 21 -33.49 13.49 -12.12
N GLU A 22 -33.04 13.77 -13.36
CA GLU A 22 -31.60 13.61 -13.73
C GLU A 22 -30.75 14.85 -13.40
N ALA A 23 -31.36 16.04 -13.27
CA ALA A 23 -30.65 17.27 -12.97
C ALA A 23 -30.16 17.40 -11.50
N GLY A 24 -30.36 16.38 -10.66
CA GLY A 24 -30.00 16.40 -9.25
C GLY A 24 -28.94 15.37 -8.84
N ARG A 25 -28.50 14.48 -9.71
CA ARG A 25 -27.43 13.51 -9.39
C ARG A 25 -26.07 14.11 -9.69
N ARG A 26 -25.23 14.24 -8.64
CA ARG A 26 -23.84 14.63 -8.76
C ARG A 26 -22.99 13.38 -8.68
N GLY A 27 -21.93 13.30 -9.48
CA GLY A 27 -20.94 12.23 -9.45
C GLY A 27 -19.54 12.79 -9.22
N ALA A 28 -18.54 11.97 -9.44
CA ALA A 28 -17.13 12.34 -9.30
C ALA A 28 -16.70 13.51 -10.21
N GLU A 29 -17.44 13.77 -11.30
CA GLU A 29 -17.21 14.90 -12.20
C GLU A 29 -17.49 16.27 -11.59
N SER A 30 -18.16 16.35 -10.46
CA SER A 30 -18.36 17.61 -9.73
C SER A 30 -17.15 18.07 -8.93
N PHE A 31 -16.13 17.24 -8.80
CA PHE A 31 -14.85 17.54 -8.17
C PHE A 31 -13.83 17.81 -9.28
N ASP A 32 -13.72 19.06 -9.70
CA ASP A 32 -12.99 19.49 -10.91
C ASP A 32 -11.70 20.26 -10.61
N SER A 33 -11.38 20.48 -9.34
CA SER A 33 -10.19 21.19 -8.89
C SER A 33 -9.24 20.25 -8.14
N THR A 34 -8.14 19.85 -8.77
CA THR A 34 -7.10 19.06 -8.07
C THR A 34 -6.40 19.92 -7.03
N ILE A 35 -6.53 19.54 -5.78
CA ILE A 35 -5.95 20.24 -4.61
C ILE A 35 -4.70 19.54 -4.06
N TYR A 36 -4.49 18.28 -4.42
CA TYR A 36 -3.26 17.56 -4.14
C TYR A 36 -2.96 16.58 -5.28
N GLU A 37 -1.81 16.76 -5.91
CA GLU A 37 -1.22 15.86 -6.88
C GLU A 37 0.11 15.35 -6.29
N PRO A 38 0.25 14.04 -6.05
CA PRO A 38 1.46 13.47 -5.46
C PRO A 38 2.71 13.75 -6.32
N ILE A 39 3.85 13.90 -5.66
CA ILE A 39 5.15 14.13 -6.31
C ILE A 39 5.82 12.81 -6.71
N TYR A 40 5.65 11.77 -5.89
CA TYR A 40 6.30 10.46 -6.04
C TYR A 40 5.30 9.33 -6.28
N ALA A 41 4.14 9.37 -5.63
CA ALA A 41 3.08 8.41 -5.89
C ALA A 41 2.43 8.70 -7.25
N SER A 42 1.91 7.65 -7.87
CA SER A 42 1.27 7.74 -9.19
C SER A 42 -0.14 7.17 -9.20
N GLY A 43 -0.60 6.64 -8.08
CA GLY A 43 -1.84 5.89 -7.97
C GLY A 43 -3.05 6.68 -7.48
N TYR A 44 -2.90 7.96 -7.09
CA TYR A 44 -4.05 8.74 -6.60
C TYR A 44 -3.91 10.24 -6.83
N THR A 45 -5.03 10.97 -6.71
CA THR A 45 -5.12 12.43 -6.57
C THR A 45 -6.18 12.77 -5.53
N ILE A 46 -6.17 14.02 -5.05
CA ILE A 46 -7.25 14.58 -4.23
C ILE A 46 -7.80 15.80 -4.95
N ASP A 47 -9.08 15.73 -5.30
CA ASP A 47 -9.79 16.80 -5.97
C ASP A 47 -10.78 17.46 -5.01
N ALA A 48 -11.23 18.67 -5.33
CA ALA A 48 -12.26 19.39 -4.57
C ALA A 48 -13.39 19.87 -5.48
N ASP A 49 -14.57 20.05 -4.89
CA ASP A 49 -15.68 20.76 -5.48
C ASP A 49 -15.66 22.26 -5.11
N ASP A 50 -16.61 23.03 -5.63
CA ASP A 50 -16.78 24.47 -5.36
C ASP A 50 -17.12 24.82 -3.91
N LYS A 51 -17.46 23.83 -3.08
CA LYS A 51 -17.80 23.94 -1.66
C LYS A 51 -16.72 23.40 -0.73
N ALA A 52 -15.53 23.12 -1.29
CA ALA A 52 -14.40 22.53 -0.57
C ALA A 52 -14.68 21.13 0.05
N ASN A 53 -15.68 20.39 -0.47
CA ASN A 53 -15.71 18.94 -0.24
C ASN A 53 -14.63 18.29 -1.10
N THR A 54 -14.12 17.14 -0.71
CA THR A 54 -12.99 16.51 -1.37
C THR A 54 -13.31 15.13 -1.91
N LEU A 55 -12.57 14.70 -2.91
CA LEU A 55 -12.66 13.40 -3.54
C LEU A 55 -11.27 12.80 -3.66
N ILE A 56 -11.05 11.68 -3.02
CA ILE A 56 -9.87 10.87 -3.27
C ILE A 56 -10.16 9.99 -4.49
N ARG A 57 -9.31 10.13 -5.52
CA ARG A 57 -9.40 9.38 -6.77
C ARG A 57 -8.22 8.44 -6.86
N VAL A 58 -8.46 7.13 -6.83
CA VAL A 58 -7.45 6.09 -6.93
C VAL A 58 -7.50 5.48 -8.33
N THR A 59 -6.41 5.62 -9.07
CA THR A 59 -6.29 5.18 -10.47
C THR A 59 -5.53 3.86 -10.64
N LYS A 60 -4.82 3.41 -9.60
CA LYS A 60 -4.06 2.16 -9.59
C LYS A 60 -4.31 1.38 -8.29
N PRO A 61 -5.54 0.95 -8.02
CA PRO A 61 -5.88 0.28 -6.76
C PRO A 61 -5.22 -1.10 -6.58
N TRP A 62 -4.78 -1.76 -7.69
CA TRP A 62 -4.03 -3.02 -7.69
C TRP A 62 -3.24 -3.20 -8.99
N GLN A 63 -2.35 -4.17 -9.01
CA GLN A 63 -1.52 -4.45 -10.18
C GLN A 63 -2.37 -4.88 -11.38
N GLY A 64 -2.21 -4.20 -12.50
CA GLY A 64 -2.97 -4.46 -13.74
C GLY A 64 -4.33 -3.74 -13.82
N SER A 65 -4.67 -2.88 -12.89
CA SER A 65 -5.96 -2.15 -12.81
C SER A 65 -6.07 -0.92 -13.73
N ALA A 66 -5.26 -0.77 -14.75
CA ALA A 66 -5.09 0.46 -15.54
C ALA A 66 -6.39 1.10 -16.11
N LEU A 67 -7.54 0.44 -15.97
CA LEU A 67 -8.85 0.93 -16.45
C LEU A 67 -9.86 1.10 -15.30
N GLU A 68 -9.46 0.84 -14.05
CA GLU A 68 -10.36 0.89 -12.92
C GLU A 68 -10.01 2.06 -12.01
N GLU A 69 -10.93 2.99 -11.89
CA GLU A 69 -10.84 4.10 -10.97
C GLU A 69 -11.77 3.83 -9.79
N GLN A 70 -11.30 4.10 -8.59
CA GLN A 70 -12.11 4.10 -7.39
C GLN A 70 -12.10 5.46 -6.75
N THR A 71 -13.22 5.86 -6.20
CA THR A 71 -13.37 7.17 -5.58
C THR A 71 -14.03 7.07 -4.22
N LEU A 72 -13.60 7.94 -3.31
CA LEU A 72 -14.26 8.20 -2.03
C LEU A 72 -14.39 9.71 -1.85
N ALA A 73 -15.63 10.20 -1.80
CA ALA A 73 -15.90 11.61 -1.51
C ALA A 73 -15.98 11.85 0.00
N ILE A 74 -15.57 13.02 0.44
CA ILE A 74 -15.62 13.47 1.83
C ILE A 74 -16.41 14.76 1.86
N PHE A 75 -17.60 14.73 2.46
CA PHE A 75 -18.49 15.88 2.57
C PHE A 75 -18.46 16.47 3.98
N ALA A 76 -18.54 17.78 4.09
CA ALA A 76 -18.56 18.43 5.40
C ALA A 76 -19.80 18.07 6.25
N ASN A 77 -20.92 17.75 5.60
CA ASN A 77 -22.18 17.35 6.27
C ASN A 77 -23.11 16.60 5.29
N GLU A 78 -24.16 15.96 5.80
CA GLU A 78 -25.14 15.19 5.04
C GLU A 78 -25.87 16.01 3.97
N GLU A 79 -26.17 17.31 4.24
CA GLU A 79 -26.83 18.18 3.27
C GLU A 79 -25.97 18.35 2.00
N MET A 80 -24.65 18.44 2.16
CA MET A 80 -23.73 18.55 1.04
C MET A 80 -23.57 17.24 0.27
N ALA A 81 -23.79 16.08 0.91
CA ALA A 81 -23.76 14.76 0.26
C ALA A 81 -25.05 14.45 -0.50
N GLU A 82 -26.13 15.21 -0.28
CA GLU A 82 -27.43 14.94 -0.91
C GLU A 82 -27.34 14.95 -2.44
N GLY A 83 -27.85 13.88 -3.06
CA GLY A 83 -27.80 13.68 -4.51
C GLY A 83 -26.48 13.18 -5.06
N TYR A 84 -25.45 12.93 -4.23
CA TYR A 84 -24.22 12.27 -4.69
C TYR A 84 -24.45 10.77 -4.93
N SER A 85 -23.92 10.25 -6.04
CA SER A 85 -24.19 8.86 -6.48
C SER A 85 -23.03 7.90 -6.22
N GLY A 86 -21.85 8.41 -5.79
CA GLY A 86 -20.66 7.62 -5.47
C GLY A 86 -20.59 7.17 -4.01
N GLN A 87 -19.49 6.56 -3.62
CA GLN A 87 -19.18 6.30 -2.22
C GLN A 87 -18.73 7.57 -1.53
N TYR A 88 -19.16 7.78 -0.30
CA TYR A 88 -18.78 8.95 0.47
C TYR A 88 -18.77 8.69 1.97
N ILE A 89 -18.06 9.55 2.67
CA ILE A 89 -18.14 9.73 4.13
C ILE A 89 -18.51 11.17 4.46
N VAL A 90 -19.00 11.39 5.67
CA VAL A 90 -19.37 12.73 6.17
C VAL A 90 -18.45 13.11 7.33
N GLY A 91 -17.73 14.21 7.17
CA GLY A 91 -16.68 14.63 8.08
C GLY A 91 -15.43 13.75 8.01
N ALA A 92 -14.53 13.97 8.95
CA ALA A 92 -13.35 13.13 9.14
C ALA A 92 -13.74 11.73 9.62
N ALA A 93 -13.11 10.69 9.10
CA ALA A 93 -13.32 9.35 9.61
C ALA A 93 -12.68 9.19 11.01
N GLU A 94 -13.50 8.81 11.98
CA GLU A 94 -13.08 8.52 13.36
C GLU A 94 -13.05 7.01 13.66
N ARG A 95 -13.61 6.20 12.76
CA ARG A 95 -13.75 4.76 12.92
C ARG A 95 -13.28 4.05 11.65
N VAL A 96 -11.98 3.76 11.62
CA VAL A 96 -11.31 3.18 10.46
C VAL A 96 -11.05 1.70 10.70
N VAL A 97 -11.36 0.89 9.70
CA VAL A 97 -10.96 -0.52 9.65
C VAL A 97 -9.81 -0.66 8.65
N CYS A 98 -8.69 -1.23 9.07
CA CYS A 98 -7.49 -1.40 8.27
C CYS A 98 -7.33 -2.87 7.86
N MET A 99 -7.40 -3.15 6.55
CA MET A 99 -7.17 -4.51 6.02
C MET A 99 -5.68 -4.79 5.76
N SER A 100 -4.80 -3.78 5.85
CA SER A 100 -3.34 -3.91 5.80
C SER A 100 -2.70 -3.25 7.01
N SER A 101 -1.59 -3.82 7.51
CA SER A 101 -0.80 -3.21 8.57
C SER A 101 -0.08 -1.92 8.14
N SER A 102 0.20 -1.74 6.83
CA SER A 102 0.73 -0.50 6.28
C SER A 102 -0.19 0.70 6.53
N HIS A 103 -1.51 0.51 6.47
CA HIS A 103 -2.48 1.57 6.76
C HIS A 103 -2.44 2.00 8.23
N ILE A 104 -2.19 1.05 9.15
CA ILE A 104 -2.02 1.33 10.58
C ILE A 104 -0.79 2.21 10.78
N ALA A 105 0.33 1.87 10.13
CA ALA A 105 1.56 2.64 10.24
C ALA A 105 1.41 4.07 9.69
N MET A 106 0.63 4.27 8.63
CA MET A 106 0.33 5.60 8.09
C MET A 106 -0.54 6.41 9.06
N LEU A 107 -1.56 5.79 9.68
CA LEU A 107 -2.39 6.45 10.71
C LEU A 107 -1.55 6.79 11.96
N ASP A 108 -0.64 5.91 12.38
CA ASP A 108 0.27 6.15 13.49
C ASP A 108 1.22 7.33 13.20
N ALA A 109 1.77 7.40 11.99
CA ALA A 109 2.69 8.46 11.57
C ALA A 109 2.06 9.87 11.63
N ILE A 110 0.76 9.98 11.40
CA ILE A 110 0.00 11.26 11.51
C ILE A 110 -0.70 11.42 12.87
N GLY A 111 -0.41 10.56 13.86
CA GLY A 111 -0.99 10.64 15.19
C GLY A 111 -2.48 10.32 15.28
N ARG A 112 -3.02 9.52 14.34
CA ARG A 112 -4.45 9.15 14.27
C ARG A 112 -4.66 7.63 14.41
N VAL A 113 -3.75 6.93 15.07
CA VAL A 113 -3.90 5.49 15.34
C VAL A 113 -5.12 5.17 16.22
N ASP A 114 -5.60 6.14 16.99
CA ASP A 114 -6.82 6.07 17.80
C ASP A 114 -8.09 5.86 16.97
N ALA A 115 -8.08 6.27 15.70
CA ALA A 115 -9.19 6.01 14.77
C ALA A 115 -9.35 4.53 14.38
N VAL A 116 -8.33 3.68 14.61
CA VAL A 116 -8.38 2.26 14.25
C VAL A 116 -9.31 1.49 15.18
N VAL A 117 -10.41 0.97 14.65
CA VAL A 117 -11.40 0.18 15.41
C VAL A 117 -11.41 -1.31 15.04
N GLY A 118 -10.86 -1.67 13.88
CA GLY A 118 -10.78 -3.05 13.41
C GLY A 118 -9.60 -3.27 12.48
N VAL A 119 -9.07 -4.48 12.47
CA VAL A 119 -7.91 -4.87 11.66
C VAL A 119 -8.06 -6.29 11.13
N SER A 120 -7.40 -6.59 10.02
CA SER A 120 -7.24 -7.95 9.52
C SER A 120 -6.03 -8.61 10.17
N GLY A 121 -6.23 -9.75 10.85
CA GLY A 121 -5.15 -10.54 11.40
C GLY A 121 -4.39 -9.86 12.54
N LYS A 122 -5.09 -9.43 13.58
CA LYS A 122 -4.54 -8.67 14.72
C LYS A 122 -3.28 -9.26 15.35
N GLN A 123 -3.12 -10.57 15.32
CA GLN A 123 -1.94 -11.28 15.85
C GLN A 123 -0.64 -10.96 15.10
N TYR A 124 -0.74 -10.46 13.85
CA TYR A 124 0.41 -10.08 13.04
C TYR A 124 0.78 -8.60 13.16
N ILE A 125 -0.04 -7.78 13.83
CA ILE A 125 0.19 -6.35 13.99
C ILE A 125 1.32 -6.12 14.99
N THR A 126 2.30 -5.29 14.61
CA THR A 126 3.46 -4.94 15.43
C THR A 126 3.26 -3.65 16.20
N ASN A 127 2.37 -2.75 15.74
CA ASN A 127 2.01 -1.54 16.47
C ASN A 127 1.38 -1.91 17.82
N ALA A 128 2.03 -1.52 18.91
CA ALA A 128 1.64 -1.93 20.25
C ALA A 128 0.29 -1.34 20.70
N GLU A 129 -0.05 -0.13 20.26
CA GLU A 129 -1.30 0.54 20.61
C GLU A 129 -2.49 -0.20 20.02
N VAL A 130 -2.37 -0.69 18.77
CA VAL A 130 -3.41 -1.47 18.10
C VAL A 130 -3.43 -2.90 18.60
N ALA A 131 -2.27 -3.57 18.65
CA ALA A 131 -2.18 -4.99 19.00
C ALA A 131 -2.70 -5.28 20.42
N GLN A 132 -2.40 -4.40 21.39
CA GLN A 132 -2.76 -4.57 22.80
C GLN A 132 -4.12 -3.97 23.16
N ASN A 133 -4.73 -3.17 22.29
CA ASN A 133 -6.01 -2.51 22.57
C ASN A 133 -7.17 -3.51 22.44
N PRO A 134 -7.88 -3.85 23.52
CA PRO A 134 -9.01 -4.81 23.47
C PRO A 134 -10.24 -4.26 22.72
N ALA A 135 -10.31 -2.94 22.51
CA ALA A 135 -11.39 -2.31 21.76
C ALA A 135 -11.22 -2.51 20.24
N VAL A 136 -9.97 -2.63 19.75
CA VAL A 136 -9.70 -2.94 18.34
C VAL A 136 -9.98 -4.42 18.07
N LYS A 137 -10.87 -4.71 17.11
CA LYS A 137 -11.30 -6.06 16.80
C LYS A 137 -10.51 -6.64 15.63
N ASP A 138 -10.24 -7.94 15.71
CA ASP A 138 -9.84 -8.72 14.54
C ASP A 138 -11.10 -9.06 13.74
N ILE A 139 -11.15 -8.61 12.48
CA ILE A 139 -12.30 -8.84 11.59
C ILE A 139 -12.05 -9.96 10.57
N GLY A 140 -10.99 -10.74 10.75
CA GLY A 140 -10.60 -11.82 9.83
C GLY A 140 -9.93 -11.32 8.55
N TYR A 141 -9.94 -12.17 7.53
CA TYR A 141 -9.31 -11.91 6.24
C TYR A 141 -10.36 -11.82 5.14
N ASP A 142 -10.01 -11.30 3.97
CA ASP A 142 -10.91 -11.18 2.80
C ASP A 142 -11.70 -12.46 2.50
N SER A 143 -11.08 -13.61 2.65
CA SER A 143 -11.73 -14.92 2.42
C SER A 143 -12.70 -15.34 3.54
N SER A 144 -12.66 -14.67 4.69
CA SER A 144 -13.40 -15.08 5.91
C SER A 144 -13.68 -13.89 6.82
N LEU A 145 -14.17 -12.77 6.24
CA LEU A 145 -14.53 -11.57 6.99
C LEU A 145 -15.68 -11.82 7.97
N ASP A 146 -15.51 -11.35 9.20
CA ASP A 146 -16.56 -11.31 10.22
C ASP A 146 -17.43 -10.06 10.02
N TYR A 147 -18.44 -10.18 9.16
CA TYR A 147 -19.38 -9.08 8.87
C TYR A 147 -20.21 -8.66 10.07
N GLU A 148 -20.47 -9.56 11.02
CA GLU A 148 -21.20 -9.23 12.24
C GLU A 148 -20.37 -8.28 13.11
N SER A 149 -19.12 -8.63 13.38
CA SER A 149 -18.19 -7.76 14.09
C SER A 149 -17.99 -6.44 13.34
N LEU A 150 -17.87 -6.46 12.02
CA LEU A 150 -17.70 -5.26 11.20
C LEU A 150 -18.90 -4.31 11.34
N LEU A 151 -20.14 -4.84 11.26
CA LEU A 151 -21.36 -4.04 11.47
C LEU A 151 -21.46 -3.47 12.88
N MET A 152 -21.05 -4.24 13.90
CA MET A 152 -21.03 -3.75 15.29
C MET A 152 -20.01 -2.62 15.49
N LEU A 153 -18.91 -2.65 14.76
CA LEU A 153 -17.90 -1.60 14.78
C LEU A 153 -18.40 -0.29 14.16
N LYS A 154 -19.38 -0.33 13.26
CA LYS A 154 -19.90 0.82 12.53
C LYS A 154 -18.76 1.69 11.97
N PRO A 155 -17.92 1.14 11.10
CA PRO A 155 -16.81 1.89 10.55
C PRO A 155 -17.32 3.01 9.64
N ASP A 156 -16.65 4.16 9.67
CA ASP A 156 -16.87 5.24 8.71
C ASP A 156 -16.27 4.84 7.36
N VAL A 157 -15.17 4.09 7.36
CA VAL A 157 -14.52 3.59 6.16
C VAL A 157 -13.72 2.30 6.44
N VAL A 158 -13.64 1.44 5.42
CA VAL A 158 -12.74 0.28 5.39
C VAL A 158 -11.62 0.55 4.38
N LEU A 159 -10.38 0.61 4.84
CA LEU A 159 -9.20 0.73 3.98
C LEU A 159 -8.79 -0.66 3.51
N MET A 160 -8.93 -0.89 2.20
CA MET A 160 -8.68 -2.16 1.54
C MET A 160 -7.30 -2.17 0.87
N TYR A 161 -6.77 -3.35 0.63
CA TYR A 161 -5.67 -3.53 -0.32
C TYR A 161 -6.03 -4.62 -1.34
N GLY A 162 -5.49 -4.53 -2.56
CA GLY A 162 -5.70 -5.52 -3.60
C GLY A 162 -4.37 -5.90 -4.26
N VAL A 163 -4.06 -7.19 -4.38
CA VAL A 163 -2.80 -7.63 -4.99
C VAL A 163 -2.91 -7.65 -6.52
N SER A 164 -3.92 -8.32 -7.07
CA SER A 164 -4.10 -8.48 -8.51
C SER A 164 -5.53 -8.22 -9.01
N ALA A 165 -6.48 -8.09 -8.10
CA ALA A 165 -7.87 -7.77 -8.39
C ALA A 165 -8.60 -7.31 -7.12
N ALA A 166 -9.73 -6.62 -7.29
CA ALA A 166 -10.68 -6.42 -6.22
C ALA A 166 -11.30 -7.76 -5.80
N ASN A 167 -11.65 -7.87 -4.52
CA ASN A 167 -12.51 -8.96 -4.07
C ASN A 167 -13.98 -8.56 -4.28
N ASP A 168 -14.52 -8.83 -5.48
CA ASP A 168 -15.87 -8.41 -5.87
C ASP A 168 -16.96 -8.88 -4.92
N ALA A 169 -16.82 -10.06 -4.32
CA ALA A 169 -17.77 -10.57 -3.35
C ALA A 169 -17.78 -9.74 -2.06
N VAL A 170 -16.61 -9.34 -1.58
CA VAL A 170 -16.47 -8.50 -0.39
C VAL A 170 -17.00 -7.09 -0.66
N THR A 171 -16.59 -6.48 -1.76
CA THR A 171 -17.02 -5.11 -2.11
C THR A 171 -18.51 -5.02 -2.43
N ALA A 172 -19.09 -6.03 -3.08
CA ALA A 172 -20.55 -6.13 -3.26
C ALA A 172 -21.26 -6.15 -1.90
N LYS A 173 -20.73 -6.93 -0.96
CA LYS A 173 -21.29 -7.02 0.39
C LYS A 173 -21.17 -5.70 1.15
N PHE A 174 -20.07 -4.97 1.01
CA PHE A 174 -19.92 -3.65 1.62
C PHE A 174 -20.95 -2.65 1.05
N ARG A 175 -21.15 -2.65 -0.27
CA ARG A 175 -22.20 -1.83 -0.91
C ARG A 175 -23.60 -2.16 -0.40
N ASP A 176 -23.94 -3.46 -0.28
CA ASP A 176 -25.23 -3.92 0.25
C ASP A 176 -25.44 -3.48 1.70
N LEU A 177 -24.37 -3.40 2.49
CA LEU A 177 -24.40 -3.01 3.90
C LEU A 177 -24.24 -1.50 4.10
N GLY A 178 -24.00 -0.73 3.03
CA GLY A 178 -23.76 0.72 3.12
C GLY A 178 -22.46 1.08 3.83
N ILE A 179 -21.43 0.22 3.76
CA ILE A 179 -20.12 0.45 4.38
C ILE A 179 -19.20 1.06 3.32
N PRO A 180 -18.74 2.31 3.50
CA PRO A 180 -17.76 2.92 2.59
C PRO A 180 -16.43 2.18 2.65
N TYR A 181 -15.75 2.05 1.52
CA TYR A 181 -14.44 1.44 1.43
C TYR A 181 -13.60 2.12 0.34
N LEU A 182 -12.28 2.05 0.50
CA LEU A 182 -11.35 2.50 -0.52
C LEU A 182 -10.17 1.52 -0.59
N TYR A 183 -9.83 1.07 -1.80
CA TYR A 183 -8.58 0.37 -2.04
C TYR A 183 -7.44 1.38 -2.11
N LEU A 184 -6.42 1.18 -1.30
CA LEU A 184 -5.18 1.95 -1.35
C LEU A 184 -4.18 1.21 -2.24
N GLY A 185 -3.57 1.93 -3.16
CA GLY A 185 -2.64 1.39 -4.15
C GLY A 185 -1.16 1.53 -3.73
N ASP A 186 -0.87 1.77 -2.46
CA ASP A 186 0.50 1.93 -1.93
C ASP A 186 1.43 0.78 -2.31
N TYR A 187 0.87 -0.41 -2.41
CA TYR A 187 1.58 -1.61 -2.82
C TYR A 187 2.03 -1.58 -4.30
N THR A 188 1.32 -0.86 -5.18
CA THR A 188 1.63 -0.80 -6.63
C THR A 188 2.69 0.24 -6.98
N GLU A 189 3.08 1.09 -6.04
CA GLU A 189 4.06 2.15 -6.30
C GLU A 189 5.47 1.58 -6.50
N GLU A 190 6.15 2.14 -7.47
CA GLU A 190 7.46 1.69 -7.93
C GLU A 190 8.62 2.28 -7.11
N SER A 191 8.35 3.32 -6.30
CA SER A 191 9.38 3.97 -5.48
C SER A 191 9.06 3.89 -3.99
N PRO A 192 10.10 3.88 -3.12
CA PRO A 192 9.91 3.92 -1.67
C PRO A 192 9.15 5.16 -1.20
N LEU A 193 9.43 6.33 -1.81
CA LEU A 193 8.75 7.58 -1.50
C LEU A 193 7.33 7.60 -2.05
N GLY A 194 7.06 7.02 -3.23
CA GLY A 194 5.70 6.88 -3.74
C GLY A 194 4.82 6.05 -2.82
N LYS A 195 5.36 4.94 -2.27
CA LYS A 195 4.64 4.16 -1.24
C LYS A 195 4.34 4.97 0.01
N ALA A 196 5.30 5.75 0.50
CA ALA A 196 5.15 6.55 1.71
C ALA A 196 4.16 7.71 1.52
N GLU A 197 4.04 8.27 0.32
CA GLU A 197 3.20 9.44 0.03
C GLU A 197 1.70 9.15 0.17
N TRP A 198 1.28 7.88 0.17
CA TRP A 198 -0.10 7.49 0.47
C TRP A 198 -0.56 7.89 1.89
N VAL A 199 0.37 8.25 2.77
CA VAL A 199 0.03 8.84 4.08
C VAL A 199 -0.83 10.08 3.95
N VAL A 200 -0.68 10.86 2.87
CA VAL A 200 -1.48 12.08 2.61
C VAL A 200 -2.93 11.72 2.25
N ALA A 201 -3.15 10.66 1.47
CA ALA A 201 -4.50 10.18 1.18
C ALA A 201 -5.22 9.69 2.44
N ILE A 202 -4.51 8.95 3.31
CA ILE A 202 -5.06 8.52 4.61
C ILE A 202 -5.32 9.73 5.52
N ALA A 203 -4.43 10.71 5.55
CA ALA A 203 -4.62 11.94 6.32
C ALA A 203 -5.84 12.73 5.87
N GLU A 204 -6.14 12.77 4.56
CA GLU A 204 -7.37 13.36 4.04
C GLU A 204 -8.61 12.64 4.57
N ILE A 205 -8.64 11.31 4.57
CA ILE A 205 -9.75 10.50 5.09
C ILE A 205 -10.05 10.82 6.56
N VAL A 206 -9.01 11.02 7.37
CA VAL A 206 -9.16 11.32 8.81
C VAL A 206 -9.10 12.82 9.13
N GLY A 207 -9.23 13.67 8.12
CA GLY A 207 -9.41 15.12 8.25
C GLY A 207 -8.19 15.91 8.70
N CYS A 208 -6.97 15.41 8.39
CA CYS A 208 -5.72 16.09 8.77
C CYS A 208 -4.70 16.10 7.62
N ARG A 209 -5.14 16.40 6.38
CA ARG A 209 -4.28 16.38 5.19
C ARG A 209 -3.00 17.18 5.35
N GLU A 210 -3.08 18.41 5.86
CA GLU A 210 -1.89 19.26 6.06
C GLU A 210 -0.83 18.56 6.93
N MET A 211 -1.24 17.86 7.99
CA MET A 211 -0.33 17.03 8.79
C MET A 211 0.26 15.87 7.96
N GLY A 212 -0.53 15.25 7.08
CA GLY A 212 -0.05 14.21 6.18
C GLY A 212 1.04 14.72 5.22
N GLU A 213 0.83 15.92 4.67
CA GLU A 213 1.80 16.59 3.80
C GLU A 213 3.10 16.94 4.55
N GLU A 214 3.00 17.43 5.79
CA GLU A 214 4.15 17.74 6.64
C GLU A 214 4.93 16.46 6.99
N VAL A 215 4.23 15.39 7.41
CA VAL A 215 4.84 14.09 7.74
C VAL A 215 5.53 13.51 6.51
N PHE A 216 4.88 13.55 5.34
CA PHE A 216 5.49 13.05 4.11
C PHE A 216 6.74 13.86 3.72
N ALA A 217 6.68 15.18 3.81
CA ALA A 217 7.83 16.05 3.50
C ALA A 217 9.04 15.73 4.40
N ASP A 218 8.79 15.44 5.69
CA ASP A 218 9.83 15.02 6.63
C ASP A 218 10.41 13.63 6.29
N ILE A 219 9.54 12.66 5.93
CA ILE A 219 9.96 11.33 5.45
C ILE A 219 10.84 11.46 4.19
N ALA A 220 10.39 12.23 3.20
CA ALA A 220 11.14 12.45 1.96
C ALA A 220 12.48 13.14 2.22
N GLY A 221 12.50 14.13 3.11
CA GLY A 221 13.71 14.83 3.53
C GLY A 221 14.74 13.88 4.15
N ARG A 222 14.33 13.04 5.09
CA ARG A 222 15.21 12.04 5.72
C ARG A 222 15.72 11.00 4.72
N TYR A 223 14.84 10.46 3.88
CA TYR A 223 15.23 9.49 2.85
C TYR A 223 16.28 10.06 1.91
N ASN A 224 16.02 11.26 1.35
CA ASN A 224 16.94 11.92 0.44
C ASN A 224 18.27 12.24 1.11
N ALA A 225 18.29 12.65 2.38
CA ALA A 225 19.52 12.91 3.12
C ALA A 225 20.38 11.64 3.26
N VAL A 226 19.78 10.47 3.54
CA VAL A 226 20.50 9.19 3.58
C VAL A 226 21.06 8.84 2.21
N ARG A 227 20.21 8.89 1.15
CA ARG A 227 20.60 8.57 -0.23
C ARG A 227 21.76 9.46 -0.72
N ASP A 228 21.68 10.74 -0.47
CA ASP A 228 22.67 11.71 -0.97
C ASP A 228 24.01 11.62 -0.22
N ALA A 229 24.02 11.02 0.97
CA ALA A 229 25.23 10.74 1.73
C ALA A 229 25.94 9.44 1.30
N VAL A 230 25.34 8.61 0.46
CA VAL A 230 25.92 7.33 0.03
C VAL A 230 27.16 7.54 -0.83
N VAL A 231 28.28 6.98 -0.39
CA VAL A 231 29.53 6.94 -1.16
C VAL A 231 29.51 5.71 -2.08
N ARG A 232 29.34 5.93 -3.37
CA ARG A 232 29.31 4.85 -4.35
C ARG A 232 30.70 4.30 -4.60
N LYS A 233 30.84 2.94 -4.55
CA LYS A 233 32.08 2.23 -4.88
C LYS A 233 32.20 2.07 -6.39
N GLU A 234 33.44 1.95 -6.92
CA GLU A 234 33.67 1.65 -8.34
C GLU A 234 33.05 0.31 -8.76
N SER A 235 33.08 -0.69 -7.87
CA SER A 235 32.37 -1.96 -8.02
C SER A 235 31.31 -2.06 -6.93
N ALA A 236 30.06 -1.86 -7.31
CA ALA A 236 28.92 -2.01 -6.40
C ALA A 236 28.67 -3.50 -6.12
N PRO A 237 28.43 -3.92 -4.85
CA PRO A 237 28.06 -5.29 -4.52
C PRO A 237 26.79 -5.72 -5.24
N LYS A 238 26.80 -6.93 -5.80
CA LYS A 238 25.66 -7.52 -6.50
C LYS A 238 24.68 -8.13 -5.53
N VAL A 239 23.45 -7.68 -5.59
CA VAL A 239 22.39 -8.07 -4.64
C VAL A 239 21.37 -8.97 -5.32
N MET A 240 21.14 -10.13 -4.71
CA MET A 240 20.07 -11.09 -5.04
C MET A 240 18.91 -10.95 -4.07
N PHE A 241 17.68 -11.20 -4.53
CA PHE A 241 16.46 -11.10 -3.73
C PHE A 241 15.66 -12.39 -3.69
N ASN A 242 14.91 -12.56 -2.60
CA ASN A 242 13.86 -13.54 -2.40
C ASN A 242 14.35 -14.98 -2.31
N LEU A 243 13.40 -15.91 -2.29
CA LEU A 243 13.57 -17.36 -2.42
C LEU A 243 12.71 -17.85 -3.59
N PRO A 244 13.04 -19.01 -4.19
CA PRO A 244 12.15 -19.63 -5.14
C PRO A 244 10.82 -20.00 -4.48
N TYR A 245 9.75 -19.86 -5.24
CA TYR A 245 8.43 -20.39 -4.89
C TYR A 245 8.14 -21.57 -5.81
N GLN A 246 8.03 -22.77 -5.24
CA GLN A 246 8.05 -24.02 -6.00
C GLN A 246 9.34 -24.10 -6.85
N ASP A 247 9.23 -24.34 -8.15
CA ASP A 247 10.38 -24.44 -9.05
C ASP A 247 10.64 -23.15 -9.86
N VAL A 248 10.10 -22.02 -9.43
CA VAL A 248 10.24 -20.72 -10.10
C VAL A 248 10.78 -19.67 -9.15
N TRP A 249 11.76 -18.90 -9.59
CA TRP A 249 12.24 -17.74 -8.86
C TRP A 249 11.71 -16.46 -9.49
N TYR A 250 10.96 -15.68 -8.71
CA TYR A 250 10.37 -14.44 -9.17
C TYR A 250 11.31 -13.27 -8.90
N MET A 251 11.94 -12.78 -9.99
CA MET A 251 12.85 -11.65 -9.96
C MET A 251 12.05 -10.34 -10.07
N PRO A 252 12.23 -9.37 -9.13
CA PRO A 252 11.62 -8.06 -9.24
C PRO A 252 11.94 -7.37 -10.58
N SER A 253 11.05 -6.49 -11.03
CA SER A 253 11.37 -5.60 -12.16
C SER A 253 12.36 -4.51 -11.76
N ASP A 254 13.05 -3.96 -12.76
CA ASP A 254 14.06 -2.92 -12.58
C ASP A 254 13.48 -1.63 -11.95
N ASP A 255 12.20 -1.39 -12.16
CA ASP A 255 11.43 -0.27 -11.65
C ASP A 255 10.81 -0.54 -10.28
N SER A 256 11.05 -1.70 -9.64
CA SER A 256 10.48 -1.99 -8.33
C SER A 256 11.14 -1.17 -7.20
N TYR A 257 10.35 -0.81 -6.19
CA TYR A 257 10.82 -0.04 -5.03
C TYR A 257 12.00 -0.70 -4.29
N MET A 258 12.06 -2.05 -4.28
CA MET A 258 13.17 -2.78 -3.65
C MET A 258 14.47 -2.66 -4.43
N VAL A 259 14.39 -2.67 -5.77
CA VAL A 259 15.56 -2.44 -6.61
C VAL A 259 16.06 -1.01 -6.43
N GLN A 260 15.15 -0.04 -6.41
CA GLN A 260 15.52 1.35 -6.14
C GLN A 260 16.20 1.51 -4.77
N LEU A 261 15.69 0.90 -3.70
CA LEU A 261 16.31 0.94 -2.37
C LEU A 261 17.76 0.42 -2.40
N VAL A 262 18.01 -0.69 -3.08
CA VAL A 262 19.37 -1.26 -3.20
C VAL A 262 20.28 -0.34 -4.01
N GLU A 263 19.79 0.22 -5.12
CA GLU A 263 20.58 1.14 -5.94
C GLU A 263 20.85 2.46 -5.20
N ASP A 264 19.87 2.98 -4.47
CA ASP A 264 20.02 4.18 -3.64
C ASP A 264 21.02 3.93 -2.48
N ALA A 265 21.08 2.70 -1.96
CA ALA A 265 22.06 2.29 -0.95
C ALA A 265 23.47 2.02 -1.51
N GLY A 266 23.68 2.13 -2.83
CA GLY A 266 24.98 1.92 -3.49
C GLY A 266 25.28 0.48 -3.89
N GLY A 267 24.28 -0.42 -3.86
CA GLY A 267 24.34 -1.77 -4.39
C GLY A 267 24.00 -1.85 -5.87
N ALA A 268 24.14 -3.01 -6.46
CA ALA A 268 23.77 -3.31 -7.84
C ALA A 268 22.78 -4.48 -7.87
N TYR A 269 21.61 -4.27 -8.45
CA TYR A 269 20.66 -5.37 -8.63
C TYR A 269 21.21 -6.38 -9.65
N ILE A 270 21.31 -7.64 -9.24
CA ILE A 270 21.98 -8.67 -10.04
C ILE A 270 21.27 -9.00 -11.36
N TYR A 271 19.97 -8.76 -11.46
CA TYR A 271 19.13 -9.03 -12.64
C TYR A 271 18.81 -7.78 -13.46
N LYS A 272 19.48 -6.65 -13.19
CA LYS A 272 19.25 -5.35 -13.86
C LYS A 272 19.34 -5.46 -15.38
N GLY A 273 18.37 -4.83 -16.07
CA GLY A 273 18.27 -4.84 -17.53
C GLY A 273 17.59 -6.08 -18.13
N MET A 274 17.27 -7.10 -17.33
CA MET A 274 16.64 -8.35 -17.79
C MET A 274 15.11 -8.35 -17.63
N ASN A 275 14.58 -7.43 -16.81
CA ASN A 275 13.16 -7.22 -16.57
C ASN A 275 12.89 -5.73 -16.30
N PRO A 276 12.86 -4.87 -17.34
CA PRO A 276 12.88 -3.41 -17.17
C PRO A 276 11.62 -2.85 -16.53
N ALA A 277 10.45 -3.48 -16.71
CA ALA A 277 9.19 -3.01 -16.15
C ALA A 277 8.12 -4.12 -16.15
N GLY A 278 7.02 -3.92 -15.42
CA GLY A 278 5.83 -4.76 -15.53
C GLY A 278 5.70 -5.85 -14.47
N GLY A 279 6.35 -5.70 -13.34
CA GLY A 279 6.26 -6.63 -12.22
C GLY A 279 7.31 -7.73 -12.22
N SER A 280 7.15 -8.75 -11.38
CA SER A 280 8.15 -9.80 -11.23
C SER A 280 8.16 -10.77 -12.41
N LYS A 281 9.35 -11.19 -12.85
CA LYS A 281 9.57 -12.18 -13.91
C LYS A 281 10.05 -13.50 -13.33
N GLY A 282 9.38 -14.60 -13.69
CA GLY A 282 9.82 -15.94 -13.32
C GLY A 282 11.08 -16.38 -14.11
N VAL A 283 12.08 -16.87 -13.40
CA VAL A 283 13.28 -17.52 -13.97
C VAL A 283 13.39 -18.95 -13.48
N SER A 284 14.08 -19.81 -14.24
CA SER A 284 14.31 -21.19 -13.83
C SER A 284 15.29 -21.27 -12.64
N LEU A 285 15.30 -22.43 -11.95
CA LEU A 285 16.27 -22.65 -10.87
C LEU A 285 17.71 -22.68 -11.36
N GLU A 286 17.96 -23.12 -12.59
CA GLU A 286 19.29 -23.13 -13.21
C GLU A 286 19.78 -21.70 -13.46
N GLU A 287 18.92 -20.82 -14.01
CA GLU A 287 19.26 -19.41 -14.19
C GLU A 287 19.49 -18.73 -12.83
N ALA A 288 18.59 -18.97 -11.86
CA ALA A 288 18.73 -18.46 -10.50
C ALA A 288 20.03 -18.93 -9.83
N PHE A 289 20.46 -20.18 -10.05
CA PHE A 289 21.73 -20.71 -9.53
C PHE A 289 22.92 -19.92 -10.04
N MET A 290 22.96 -19.60 -11.33
CA MET A 290 24.03 -18.78 -11.92
C MET A 290 24.05 -17.37 -11.30
N LEU A 291 22.88 -16.78 -11.05
CA LEU A 291 22.77 -15.47 -10.40
C LEU A 291 23.27 -15.53 -8.95
N VAL A 292 22.73 -16.43 -8.13
CA VAL A 292 23.12 -16.58 -6.71
C VAL A 292 24.62 -16.90 -6.56
N SER A 293 25.19 -17.72 -7.49
CA SER A 293 26.60 -18.02 -7.46
C SER A 293 27.51 -16.83 -7.75
N SER A 294 26.97 -15.76 -8.32
CA SER A 294 27.68 -14.49 -8.58
C SER A 294 27.26 -13.34 -7.70
N ALA A 295 26.36 -13.60 -6.75
CA ALA A 295 25.87 -12.58 -5.81
C ALA A 295 26.88 -12.35 -4.68
N ASP A 296 27.07 -11.08 -4.31
CA ASP A 296 27.83 -10.68 -3.14
C ASP A 296 26.95 -10.65 -1.87
N ILE A 297 25.67 -10.32 -2.02
CA ILE A 297 24.69 -10.21 -0.94
C ILE A 297 23.37 -10.85 -1.36
N TRP A 298 22.71 -11.56 -0.43
CA TRP A 298 21.38 -12.13 -0.66
C TRP A 298 20.39 -11.61 0.37
N LEU A 299 19.31 -10.96 -0.08
CA LEU A 299 18.29 -10.29 0.75
C LEU A 299 16.93 -10.98 0.67
N ASN A 300 16.11 -10.81 1.72
CA ASN A 300 14.69 -11.16 1.75
C ASN A 300 14.42 -12.66 1.54
N VAL A 301 15.10 -13.49 2.29
CA VAL A 301 15.04 -14.96 2.18
C VAL A 301 13.79 -15.55 2.91
N GLY A 302 12.62 -15.06 2.57
CA GLY A 302 11.32 -15.56 3.04
C GLY A 302 11.17 -15.51 4.55
N GLN A 303 10.87 -16.65 5.17
CA GLN A 303 10.70 -16.75 6.63
C GLN A 303 11.97 -17.16 7.38
N CYS A 304 13.07 -17.39 6.67
CA CYS A 304 14.31 -17.87 7.28
C CYS A 304 14.90 -16.84 8.26
N SER A 305 15.29 -17.30 9.43
CA SER A 305 15.95 -16.52 10.46
C SER A 305 17.35 -17.02 10.79
N THR A 306 17.70 -18.23 10.31
CA THR A 306 19.00 -18.88 10.48
C THR A 306 19.49 -19.44 9.16
N MET A 307 20.81 -19.65 9.07
CA MET A 307 21.44 -20.29 7.91
C MET A 307 21.03 -21.76 7.75
N GLU A 308 20.67 -22.45 8.84
CA GLU A 308 20.13 -23.81 8.78
C GLU A 308 18.75 -23.85 8.12
N GLU A 309 17.87 -22.92 8.49
CA GLU A 309 16.56 -22.77 7.85
C GLU A 309 16.71 -22.46 6.37
N LEU A 310 17.63 -21.57 5.98
CA LEU A 310 17.91 -21.26 4.57
C LEU A 310 18.39 -22.46 3.79
N ARG A 311 19.37 -23.21 4.32
CA ARG A 311 19.89 -24.44 3.66
C ARG A 311 18.80 -25.50 3.52
N SER A 312 17.87 -25.57 4.47
CA SER A 312 16.71 -26.47 4.38
C SER A 312 15.69 -26.00 3.36
N ALA A 313 15.40 -24.69 3.28
CA ALA A 313 14.42 -24.12 2.36
C ALA A 313 14.94 -24.07 0.90
N ALA A 314 16.24 -23.89 0.71
CA ALA A 314 16.87 -23.73 -0.60
C ALA A 314 18.16 -24.59 -0.74
N PRO A 315 18.06 -25.92 -0.63
CA PRO A 315 19.23 -26.80 -0.55
C PRO A 315 20.14 -26.73 -1.78
N HIS A 316 19.60 -26.45 -2.96
CA HIS A 316 20.37 -26.33 -4.20
C HIS A 316 21.36 -25.16 -4.20
N PHE A 317 21.18 -24.19 -3.31
CA PHE A 317 21.99 -22.98 -3.21
C PHE A 317 22.94 -23.00 -1.99
N ALA A 318 22.90 -24.06 -1.18
CA ALA A 318 23.62 -24.15 0.10
C ALA A 318 25.14 -23.97 -0.04
N ASP A 319 25.70 -24.36 -1.19
CA ASP A 319 27.13 -24.30 -1.48
C ASP A 319 27.57 -23.05 -2.25
N CYS A 320 26.64 -22.12 -2.57
CA CYS A 320 26.98 -20.84 -3.18
C CYS A 320 27.82 -19.99 -2.20
N ASP A 321 28.77 -19.22 -2.76
CA ASP A 321 29.71 -18.44 -1.95
C ASP A 321 29.02 -17.49 -0.99
N VAL A 322 27.97 -16.77 -1.43
CA VAL A 322 27.18 -15.86 -0.59
C VAL A 322 26.59 -16.55 0.65
N VAL A 323 26.23 -17.84 0.54
CA VAL A 323 25.73 -18.65 1.67
C VAL A 323 26.88 -19.14 2.55
N ARG A 324 28.00 -19.53 1.96
CA ARG A 324 29.18 -20.02 2.69
C ARG A 324 29.87 -18.93 3.52
N ILE A 325 29.95 -17.70 2.98
CA ILE A 325 30.54 -16.55 3.68
C ILE A 325 29.54 -15.86 4.63
N GLY A 326 28.24 -16.16 4.49
CA GLY A 326 27.20 -15.69 5.39
C GLY A 326 26.64 -14.29 5.06
N GLU A 327 26.82 -13.81 3.82
CA GLU A 327 26.29 -12.50 3.38
C GLU A 327 24.81 -12.61 2.98
N VAL A 328 24.02 -13.16 3.89
CA VAL A 328 22.56 -13.35 3.73
C VAL A 328 21.83 -12.62 4.83
N TYR A 329 20.90 -11.78 4.43
CA TYR A 329 20.13 -10.92 5.34
C TYR A 329 18.65 -11.06 5.07
N ASN A 330 17.84 -10.97 6.14
CA ASN A 330 16.39 -11.00 6.03
C ASN A 330 15.73 -9.85 6.78
N ASN A 331 14.62 -9.37 6.25
CA ASN A 331 13.83 -8.24 6.75
C ASN A 331 12.85 -8.62 7.89
N ASN A 332 13.22 -9.61 8.69
CA ASN A 332 12.36 -10.18 9.73
C ASN A 332 12.95 -10.07 11.15
N ARG A 333 13.87 -9.13 11.38
CA ARG A 333 14.47 -8.89 12.71
C ARG A 333 13.41 -8.53 13.76
N ARG A 334 12.41 -7.78 13.35
CA ARG A 334 11.32 -7.28 14.21
C ARG A 334 10.02 -7.94 13.80
N ARG A 335 9.62 -8.98 14.54
CA ARG A 335 8.38 -9.70 14.23
C ARG A 335 7.62 -10.12 15.48
N THR A 336 6.31 -10.28 15.32
CA THR A 336 5.44 -10.85 16.34
C THR A 336 5.70 -12.35 16.48
N LYS A 337 5.20 -12.94 17.57
CA LYS A 337 5.25 -14.40 17.77
C LYS A 337 4.48 -15.16 16.68
N ALA A 338 3.48 -14.55 16.08
CA ALA A 338 2.68 -15.12 14.99
C ALA A 338 3.34 -14.97 13.62
N GLY A 339 4.47 -14.25 13.51
CA GLY A 339 5.23 -14.08 12.27
C GLY A 339 4.95 -12.77 11.51
N GLY A 340 4.13 -11.87 12.04
CA GLY A 340 3.99 -10.52 11.48
C GLY A 340 5.29 -9.75 11.56
N SER A 341 5.73 -9.12 10.47
CA SER A 341 6.99 -8.38 10.40
C SER A 341 6.75 -6.88 10.35
N ASP A 342 7.44 -6.14 11.21
CA ASP A 342 7.44 -4.68 11.27
C ASP A 342 7.92 -4.03 9.94
N PHE A 343 8.73 -4.75 9.17
CA PHE A 343 9.11 -4.33 7.83
C PHE A 343 7.89 -4.14 6.91
N TRP A 344 6.87 -5.00 7.01
CA TRP A 344 5.65 -4.88 6.21
C TRP A 344 4.62 -3.93 6.82
N GLU A 345 4.90 -3.39 8.01
CA GLU A 345 4.05 -2.43 8.70
C GLU A 345 4.69 -1.04 8.70
N SER A 346 5.68 -0.78 9.55
CA SER A 346 6.20 0.58 9.75
C SER A 346 7.19 1.05 8.68
N ALA A 347 7.82 0.15 7.91
CA ALA A 347 8.81 0.55 6.92
C ALA A 347 8.23 1.41 5.79
N ILE A 348 6.91 1.33 5.54
CA ILE A 348 6.26 2.15 4.52
C ILE A 348 6.38 3.66 4.80
N VAL A 349 6.33 4.05 6.07
CA VAL A 349 6.51 5.44 6.51
C VAL A 349 7.90 5.73 7.06
N ARG A 350 8.80 4.75 6.97
CA ARG A 350 10.22 4.83 7.40
C ARG A 350 11.18 4.29 6.34
N PRO A 351 11.03 4.66 5.06
CA PRO A 351 11.93 4.19 4.00
C PRO A 351 13.37 4.66 4.20
N ASP A 352 13.59 5.75 4.91
CA ASP A 352 14.89 6.25 5.35
C ASP A 352 15.62 5.25 6.25
N VAL A 353 14.92 4.56 7.15
CA VAL A 353 15.50 3.54 8.03
C VAL A 353 15.81 2.27 7.24
N VAL A 354 14.93 1.86 6.32
CA VAL A 354 15.22 0.73 5.41
C VAL A 354 16.44 1.02 4.56
N LEU A 355 16.55 2.24 4.02
CA LEU A 355 17.71 2.65 3.24
C LEU A 355 18.98 2.65 4.07
N SER A 356 18.93 3.13 5.33
CA SER A 356 20.07 3.10 6.26
C SER A 356 20.53 1.68 6.56
N ASP A 357 19.60 0.73 6.78
CA ASP A 357 19.92 -0.68 6.95
C ASP A 357 20.68 -1.22 5.72
N LEU A 358 20.16 -0.94 4.53
CA LEU A 358 20.78 -1.41 3.28
C LEU A 358 22.15 -0.75 3.03
N VAL A 359 22.31 0.53 3.34
CA VAL A 359 23.62 1.20 3.29
C VAL A 359 24.63 0.50 4.19
N THR A 360 24.23 0.15 5.42
CA THR A 360 25.08 -0.59 6.36
C THR A 360 25.46 -1.96 5.83
N ILE A 361 24.49 -2.74 5.32
CA ILE A 361 24.70 -4.07 4.75
C ILE A 361 25.63 -4.00 3.53
N ILE A 362 25.40 -3.09 2.59
CA ILE A 362 26.18 -2.93 1.36
C ILE A 362 27.61 -2.43 1.66
N ALA A 363 27.79 -1.71 2.77
CA ALA A 363 29.11 -1.35 3.24
C ALA A 363 29.88 -2.53 3.89
N GLY A 364 29.22 -3.63 4.19
CA GLY A 364 29.77 -4.83 4.86
C GLY A 364 29.67 -4.76 6.38
N GLY A 365 28.71 -4.01 6.92
CA GLY A 365 28.41 -3.92 8.35
C GLY A 365 27.13 -4.67 8.73
N ASP A 366 27.00 -4.98 10.01
CA ASP A 366 25.80 -5.58 10.61
C ASP A 366 25.36 -4.90 11.93
N GLU A 367 26.02 -3.79 12.29
CA GLU A 367 25.72 -3.01 13.48
C GLU A 367 24.59 -2.02 13.22
N ASP A 368 23.75 -1.80 14.24
CA ASP A 368 22.67 -0.80 14.23
C ASP A 368 21.58 -0.96 13.13
N ILE A 369 21.46 -2.19 12.56
CA ILE A 369 20.41 -2.52 11.61
C ILE A 369 19.06 -2.63 12.34
N TYR A 370 18.01 -2.00 11.81
CA TYR A 370 16.70 -1.95 12.46
C TYR A 370 15.73 -3.05 11.98
N TYR A 371 15.49 -3.14 10.68
CA TYR A 371 14.55 -4.11 10.08
C TYR A 371 15.20 -5.42 9.67
N TYR A 372 16.44 -5.34 9.22
CA TYR A 372 17.18 -6.51 8.74
C TYR A 372 17.94 -7.23 9.85
N GLN A 373 18.26 -8.47 9.61
CA GLN A 373 19.23 -9.24 10.40
C GLN A 373 20.06 -10.12 9.47
N GLN A 374 21.33 -10.29 9.78
CA GLN A 374 22.16 -11.29 9.14
C GLN A 374 21.76 -12.68 9.64
N LEU A 375 21.61 -13.65 8.75
CA LEU A 375 21.38 -15.03 9.13
C LEU A 375 22.68 -15.64 9.70
N ARG A 376 22.55 -16.29 10.84
CA ARG A 376 23.66 -16.93 11.52
C ARG A 376 23.39 -18.39 11.83
#